data_2d7f5ad03c308a8a3ddbe53321188b46
#
_entry.id   2d7f5ad03c308a8a3ddbe53321188b46
#
_cell.length_a   1.000
_cell.length_b   1.000
_cell.length_c   1.000
_cell.angle_alpha   90.00
_cell.angle_beta   90.00
_cell.angle_gamma   90.00
#
_symmetry.space_group_name_H-M   'P 1'
#
loop_
_entity.id
_entity.type
_entity.pdbx_description
1 polymer ?
#
loop_
_entity_poly.entity_id
_entity_poly.type
_entity_poly.pdbx_seq_one_letter_code
_entity_poly.pdbx_strand_id
1 'polypeptide(L)'
;MNEKIFTLPVTQQISPYISQRQLDELPVVVVSHPKVRAAITLQGAHLLAWQPSGENPVIWLSNNTPFKKGNAIRGGVPICWPWFGPVAKPSHGFARNQPWSLTAHDEDDNGVILTFTLKDNEQTRSLWPHAFTLIARFKLGEECEIELESHGDYQATAALHSYFQIGDIEQVKVAGLGVPYIDKVAGGAEAKQTGDVTFIGQTDRVYTQPEAFSLIKDAALQRTIEVHHHHMSDVIAWNPGVELSCSMADMPNDGYKTMVCVETGRVSKPLIAAGEQPARLAVTFRTRKNA
;
A
#
# COMPACT_ATOMS: atom_id res chain seq x y z
N MET A 1 -11.44 -12.06 4.09
CA MET A 1 -10.63 -11.48 5.19
C MET A 1 -11.19 -10.12 5.66
N ASN A 2 -11.49 -9.20 4.73
CA ASN A 2 -11.94 -7.84 5.10
C ASN A 2 -13.17 -7.82 6.04
N GLU A 3 -14.19 -8.63 5.79
CA GLU A 3 -15.39 -8.66 6.63
C GLU A 3 -15.09 -9.04 8.08
N LYS A 4 -14.17 -9.99 8.32
CA LYS A 4 -13.76 -10.39 9.67
C LYS A 4 -13.25 -9.19 10.50
N ILE A 5 -12.50 -8.29 9.90
CA ILE A 5 -11.94 -7.12 10.60
C ILE A 5 -13.04 -6.22 11.13
N PHE A 6 -14.10 -6.02 10.34
CA PHE A 6 -15.23 -5.15 10.69
C PHE A 6 -16.18 -5.76 11.72
N THR A 7 -16.06 -7.05 12.01
CA THR A 7 -16.86 -7.76 13.03
C THR A 7 -16.11 -8.03 14.32
N LEU A 8 -14.82 -7.68 14.43
CA LEU A 8 -14.05 -7.81 15.65
C LEU A 8 -14.65 -6.95 16.76
N PRO A 9 -14.61 -7.39 18.04
CA PRO A 9 -15.03 -6.58 19.17
C PRO A 9 -14.24 -5.27 19.27
N VAL A 10 -14.94 -4.19 19.62
CA VAL A 10 -14.32 -2.90 19.91
C VAL A 10 -13.59 -2.98 21.24
N THR A 11 -12.29 -2.69 21.24
CA THR A 11 -11.48 -2.60 22.47
C THR A 11 -11.44 -1.18 23.02
N GLN A 12 -11.52 -0.18 22.13
CA GLN A 12 -11.57 1.23 22.51
C GLN A 12 -12.36 2.02 21.46
N GLN A 13 -13.33 2.81 21.89
CA GLN A 13 -13.96 3.81 21.02
C GLN A 13 -13.14 5.10 21.08
N ILE A 14 -12.69 5.57 19.91
CA ILE A 14 -11.84 6.77 19.78
C ILE A 14 -12.71 7.99 19.47
N SER A 15 -13.63 7.85 18.50
CA SER A 15 -14.61 8.86 18.10
C SER A 15 -15.88 8.17 17.59
N PRO A 16 -16.96 8.87 17.20
CA PRO A 16 -18.17 8.26 16.67
C PRO A 16 -17.92 7.27 15.53
N TYR A 17 -16.95 7.52 14.65
CA TYR A 17 -16.67 6.68 13.48
C TYR A 17 -15.36 5.91 13.57
N ILE A 18 -14.55 6.09 14.62
CA ILE A 18 -13.22 5.50 14.75
C ILE A 18 -13.17 4.63 16.01
N SER A 19 -12.79 3.37 15.86
CA SER A 19 -12.59 2.45 16.98
C SER A 19 -11.27 1.70 16.84
N GLN A 20 -10.68 1.30 17.96
CA GLN A 20 -9.60 0.34 17.99
C GLN A 20 -10.13 -1.05 18.29
N ARG A 21 -9.57 -2.06 17.65
CA ARG A 21 -9.88 -3.47 17.79
C ARG A 21 -8.60 -4.28 17.84
N GLN A 22 -8.69 -5.56 18.12
CA GLN A 22 -7.54 -6.47 18.15
C GLN A 22 -7.67 -7.51 17.04
N LEU A 23 -6.74 -7.51 16.10
CA LEU A 23 -6.63 -8.47 15.01
C LEU A 23 -5.45 -9.41 15.30
N ASP A 24 -5.75 -10.57 15.90
CA ASP A 24 -4.76 -11.49 16.45
C ASP A 24 -3.76 -10.76 17.38
N GLU A 25 -2.47 -10.65 17.04
CA GLU A 25 -1.49 -9.93 17.87
C GLU A 25 -1.43 -8.41 17.59
N LEU A 26 -2.13 -7.91 16.56
CA LEU A 26 -1.99 -6.54 16.10
C LEU A 26 -3.20 -5.66 16.46
N PRO A 27 -2.98 -4.51 17.12
CA PRO A 27 -4.02 -3.49 17.23
C PRO A 27 -4.35 -2.92 15.84
N VAL A 28 -5.64 -2.75 15.56
CA VAL A 28 -6.15 -2.20 14.31
C VAL A 28 -7.13 -1.07 14.60
N VAL A 29 -6.96 0.04 13.90
CA VAL A 29 -7.90 1.17 13.86
C VAL A 29 -8.92 0.89 12.77
N VAL A 30 -10.20 0.88 13.12
CA VAL A 30 -11.31 0.63 12.20
C VAL A 30 -12.14 1.89 12.07
N VAL A 31 -12.39 2.27 10.81
CA VAL A 31 -13.27 3.37 10.43
C VAL A 31 -14.60 2.79 9.96
N SER A 32 -15.69 3.29 10.53
CA SER A 32 -17.08 2.93 10.18
C SER A 32 -17.89 4.21 9.95
N HIS A 33 -17.58 4.92 8.87
CA HIS A 33 -18.20 6.18 8.48
C HIS A 33 -19.29 5.94 7.41
N PRO A 34 -20.36 6.77 7.32
CA PRO A 34 -21.41 6.60 6.28
C PRO A 34 -20.88 6.55 4.84
N LYS A 35 -19.75 7.23 4.56
CA LYS A 35 -19.13 7.25 3.23
C LYS A 35 -18.12 6.14 2.99
N VAL A 36 -17.57 5.52 4.04
CA VAL A 36 -16.44 4.60 3.91
C VAL A 36 -16.31 3.68 5.11
N ARG A 37 -15.86 2.47 4.87
CA ARG A 37 -15.26 1.64 5.91
C ARG A 37 -13.81 1.32 5.56
N ALA A 38 -12.93 1.39 6.55
CA ALA A 38 -11.50 1.15 6.37
C ALA A 38 -10.87 0.57 7.63
N ALA A 39 -9.68 -0.01 7.49
CA ALA A 39 -8.94 -0.58 8.61
C ALA A 39 -7.45 -0.36 8.41
N ILE A 40 -6.74 0.09 9.46
CA ILE A 40 -5.30 0.34 9.46
C ILE A 40 -4.70 -0.27 10.71
N THR A 41 -3.70 -1.16 10.57
CA THR A 41 -2.96 -1.67 11.73
C THR A 41 -1.98 -0.61 12.26
N LEU A 42 -1.80 -0.57 13.58
CA LEU A 42 -0.75 0.27 14.19
C LEU A 42 0.64 -0.22 13.77
N GLN A 43 0.84 -1.52 13.58
CA GLN A 43 2.06 -2.00 12.97
C GLN A 43 2.12 -1.58 11.51
N GLY A 44 3.12 -0.77 11.17
CA GLY A 44 3.38 -0.32 9.80
C GLY A 44 2.51 0.84 9.34
N ALA A 45 1.58 1.36 10.15
CA ALA A 45 0.50 2.25 9.69
C ALA A 45 -0.10 1.68 8.39
N HIS A 46 -0.42 0.39 8.40
CA HIS A 46 -0.68 -0.41 7.21
C HIS A 46 -2.18 -0.45 6.91
N LEU A 47 -2.60 0.21 5.84
CA LEU A 47 -3.98 0.14 5.36
C LEU A 47 -4.30 -1.29 4.92
N LEU A 48 -5.21 -1.97 5.61
CA LEU A 48 -5.63 -3.34 5.29
C LEU A 48 -6.88 -3.40 4.42
N ALA A 49 -7.75 -2.42 4.58
CA ALA A 49 -9.03 -2.36 3.88
C ALA A 49 -9.45 -0.92 3.63
N TRP A 50 -10.01 -0.67 2.46
CA TRP A 50 -10.71 0.55 2.11
C TRP A 50 -11.86 0.19 1.16
N GLN A 51 -13.06 0.65 1.52
CA GLN A 51 -14.27 0.38 0.76
C GLN A 51 -15.21 1.59 0.86
N PRO A 52 -15.35 2.38 -0.21
CA PRO A 52 -16.38 3.39 -0.31
C PRO A 52 -17.77 2.78 -0.16
N SER A 53 -18.72 3.54 0.36
CA SER A 53 -20.09 3.09 0.55
C SER A 53 -20.74 2.69 -0.78
N GLY A 54 -21.34 1.50 -0.83
CA GLY A 54 -21.96 0.95 -2.03
C GLY A 54 -21.01 0.38 -3.08
N GLU A 55 -19.69 0.36 -2.80
CA GLU A 55 -18.68 -0.21 -3.69
C GLU A 55 -18.18 -1.59 -3.20
N ASN A 56 -17.58 -2.35 -4.09
CA ASN A 56 -16.83 -3.55 -3.71
C ASN A 56 -15.54 -3.17 -2.98
N PRO A 57 -14.98 -4.05 -2.12
CA PRO A 57 -13.66 -3.84 -1.54
C PRO A 57 -12.62 -3.48 -2.60
N VAL A 58 -11.78 -2.48 -2.31
CA VAL A 58 -10.78 -1.98 -3.27
C VAL A 58 -9.39 -2.54 -2.96
N ILE A 59 -9.09 -2.72 -1.68
CA ILE A 59 -7.80 -3.24 -1.23
C ILE A 59 -7.88 -4.75 -1.03
N TRP A 60 -6.90 -5.46 -1.58
CA TRP A 60 -6.75 -6.91 -1.41
C TRP A 60 -5.93 -7.23 -0.17
N LEU A 61 -6.37 -8.21 0.59
CA LEU A 61 -5.67 -8.72 1.77
C LEU A 61 -5.67 -10.25 1.74
N SER A 62 -4.51 -10.85 1.92
CA SER A 62 -4.36 -12.30 1.92
C SER A 62 -5.15 -12.95 3.07
N ASN A 63 -5.82 -14.06 2.78
CA ASN A 63 -6.48 -14.87 3.80
C ASN A 63 -5.48 -15.71 4.62
N ASN A 64 -4.24 -15.88 4.12
CA ASN A 64 -3.21 -16.69 4.75
C ASN A 64 -2.16 -15.86 5.50
N THR A 65 -2.24 -14.53 5.45
CA THR A 65 -1.26 -13.69 6.14
C THR A 65 -1.43 -13.81 7.66
N PRO A 66 -0.35 -14.08 8.41
CA PRO A 66 -0.41 -14.05 9.86
C PRO A 66 -0.35 -12.60 10.37
N PHE A 67 -1.21 -12.24 11.33
CA PHE A 67 -1.18 -10.93 11.99
C PHE A 67 -0.38 -11.01 13.29
N LYS A 68 0.95 -11.17 13.14
CA LYS A 68 1.90 -11.33 14.24
C LYS A 68 2.84 -10.13 14.32
N LYS A 69 3.20 -9.73 15.54
CA LYS A 69 4.15 -8.65 15.79
C LYS A 69 5.48 -8.89 15.09
N GLY A 70 5.96 -7.88 14.38
CA GLY A 70 7.21 -7.94 13.63
C GLY A 70 7.12 -8.63 12.27
N ASN A 71 6.05 -9.34 11.96
CA ASN A 71 5.87 -10.00 10.67
C ASN A 71 5.27 -9.03 9.64
N ALA A 72 5.79 -9.08 8.42
CA ALA A 72 5.16 -8.37 7.31
C ALA A 72 3.79 -8.96 6.99
N ILE A 73 2.84 -8.09 6.62
CA ILE A 73 1.47 -8.48 6.23
C ILE A 73 1.43 -8.57 4.71
N ARG A 74 0.83 -9.65 4.18
CA ARG A 74 0.63 -9.85 2.75
C ARG A 74 -0.68 -9.19 2.30
N GLY A 75 -0.58 -8.15 1.49
CA GLY A 75 -1.72 -7.36 1.03
C GLY A 75 -1.81 -5.99 1.69
N GLY A 76 -2.92 -5.30 1.51
CA GLY A 76 -3.05 -3.93 2.00
C GLY A 76 -2.19 -2.93 1.23
N VAL A 77 -1.73 -1.92 1.94
CA VAL A 77 -0.76 -0.94 1.44
C VAL A 77 0.42 -0.85 2.41
N PRO A 78 1.38 -1.78 2.32
CA PRO A 78 2.62 -1.69 3.10
C PRO A 78 3.40 -0.41 2.76
N ILE A 79 3.91 0.27 3.78
CA ILE A 79 4.87 1.36 3.62
C ILE A 79 6.28 0.76 3.58
N CYS A 80 6.87 0.67 2.40
CA CYS A 80 8.23 0.22 2.20
C CYS A 80 9.17 1.41 2.41
N TRP A 81 9.99 1.39 3.46
CA TRP A 81 10.93 2.45 3.82
C TRP A 81 11.92 1.93 4.90
N PRO A 82 13.19 2.34 4.97
CA PRO A 82 13.90 3.35 4.17
C PRO A 82 14.58 2.78 2.91
N TRP A 83 14.34 1.52 2.57
CA TRP A 83 14.77 0.92 1.31
C TRP A 83 13.64 0.08 0.69
N PHE A 84 13.64 0.05 -0.64
CA PHE A 84 12.73 -0.77 -1.43
C PHE A 84 13.44 -2.02 -1.95
N GLY A 85 12.79 -3.17 -1.90
CA GLY A 85 13.32 -4.44 -2.38
C GLY A 85 14.24 -5.16 -1.39
N PRO A 86 14.95 -6.20 -1.86
CA PRO A 86 15.77 -7.07 -1.02
C PRO A 86 17.21 -6.57 -0.86
N VAL A 87 17.45 -5.26 -0.91
CA VAL A 87 18.80 -4.65 -0.85
C VAL A 87 19.42 -4.76 0.54
N ALA A 88 18.61 -4.91 1.58
CA ALA A 88 19.02 -5.17 2.96
C ALA A 88 17.94 -5.98 3.68
N LYS A 89 18.20 -6.35 4.94
CA LYS A 89 17.22 -7.03 5.80
C LYS A 89 16.68 -6.07 6.86
N PRO A 90 15.35 -6.09 7.11
CA PRO A 90 14.32 -6.86 6.39
C PRO A 90 14.09 -6.33 4.97
N SER A 91 13.65 -7.21 4.06
CA SER A 91 13.27 -6.78 2.70
C SER A 91 12.20 -5.69 2.75
N HIS A 92 12.30 -4.68 1.88
CA HIS A 92 11.42 -3.49 1.82
C HIS A 92 11.51 -2.59 3.06
N GLY A 93 12.63 -2.59 3.77
CA GLY A 93 12.82 -1.76 4.95
C GLY A 93 12.07 -2.26 6.19
N PHE A 94 12.12 -1.49 7.24
CA PHE A 94 11.57 -1.85 8.55
C PHE A 94 10.26 -1.12 8.92
N ALA A 95 9.89 -0.06 8.21
CA ALA A 95 8.75 0.78 8.60
C ALA A 95 7.44 -0.02 8.75
N ARG A 96 7.21 -0.99 7.87
CA ARG A 96 6.01 -1.86 7.91
C ARG A 96 5.99 -2.86 9.05
N ASN A 97 7.12 -3.09 9.72
CA ASN A 97 7.26 -4.07 10.81
C ASN A 97 7.31 -3.40 12.19
N GLN A 98 7.36 -2.07 12.24
CA GLN A 98 7.43 -1.28 13.48
C GLN A 98 6.04 -0.86 13.94
N PRO A 99 5.80 -0.75 15.26
CA PRO A 99 4.59 -0.15 15.78
C PRO A 99 4.64 1.37 15.59
N TRP A 100 3.60 1.92 14.95
CA TRP A 100 3.36 3.36 14.84
C TRP A 100 2.34 3.81 15.86
N SER A 101 2.33 5.09 16.17
CA SER A 101 1.35 5.70 17.05
C SER A 101 0.32 6.48 16.24
N LEU A 102 -0.97 6.31 16.55
CA LEU A 102 -2.02 7.21 16.07
C LEU A 102 -1.87 8.53 16.84
N THR A 103 -1.41 9.58 16.17
CA THR A 103 -1.06 10.87 16.80
C THR A 103 -2.12 11.95 16.59
N ALA A 104 -2.96 11.82 15.58
CA ALA A 104 -4.09 12.70 15.36
C ALA A 104 -5.20 12.00 14.58
N HIS A 105 -6.42 12.46 14.77
CA HIS A 105 -7.57 12.06 13.97
C HIS A 105 -8.53 13.26 13.83
N ASP A 106 -9.27 13.27 12.74
CA ASP A 106 -10.34 14.23 12.48
C ASP A 106 -11.42 13.54 11.64
N GLU A 107 -12.66 14.06 11.69
CA GLU A 107 -13.79 13.50 10.95
C GLU A 107 -14.79 14.61 10.61
N ASP A 108 -15.34 14.53 9.40
CA ASP A 108 -16.38 15.42 8.88
C ASP A 108 -17.43 14.62 8.08
N ASP A 109 -18.35 15.30 7.39
CA ASP A 109 -19.38 14.67 6.56
C ASP A 109 -18.82 13.90 5.35
N ASN A 110 -17.56 14.11 4.98
CA ASN A 110 -16.91 13.49 3.81
C ASN A 110 -16.08 12.25 4.17
N GLY A 111 -15.69 12.11 5.43
CA GLY A 111 -14.89 10.97 5.87
C GLY A 111 -14.05 11.24 7.11
N VAL A 112 -12.92 10.58 7.15
CA VAL A 112 -12.02 10.53 8.31
C VAL A 112 -10.59 10.83 7.87
N ILE A 113 -9.87 11.58 8.70
CA ILE A 113 -8.43 11.78 8.56
C ILE A 113 -7.73 11.14 9.75
N LEU A 114 -6.76 10.26 9.49
CA LEU A 114 -5.93 9.62 10.50
C LEU A 114 -4.46 9.95 10.25
N THR A 115 -3.74 10.28 11.32
CA THR A 115 -2.30 10.57 11.27
C THR A 115 -1.56 9.61 12.18
N PHE A 116 -0.60 8.89 11.61
CA PHE A 116 0.29 7.97 12.34
C PHE A 116 1.71 8.49 12.28
N THR A 117 2.46 8.26 13.35
CA THR A 117 3.86 8.70 13.47
C THR A 117 4.74 7.54 13.91
N LEU A 118 5.88 7.40 13.24
CA LEU A 118 7.00 6.54 13.65
C LEU A 118 8.24 7.40 13.83
N LYS A 119 8.91 7.26 14.99
CA LYS A 119 10.22 7.88 15.25
C LYS A 119 11.29 6.80 15.33
N ASP A 120 12.52 7.21 15.05
CA ASP A 120 13.67 6.35 15.24
C ASP A 120 13.81 5.90 16.72
N ASN A 121 14.36 4.74 16.90
CA ASN A 121 14.67 4.14 18.18
C ASN A 121 16.00 3.36 18.09
N GLU A 122 16.43 2.79 19.18
CA GLU A 122 17.71 2.03 19.23
C GLU A 122 17.72 0.88 18.21
N GLN A 123 16.60 0.15 18.07
CA GLN A 123 16.47 -0.95 17.12
C GLN A 123 16.57 -0.47 15.67
N THR A 124 15.84 0.59 15.30
CA THR A 124 15.86 1.12 13.94
C THR A 124 17.22 1.72 13.60
N ARG A 125 17.88 2.41 14.56
CA ARG A 125 19.22 2.96 14.35
C ARG A 125 20.30 1.88 14.21
N SER A 126 20.11 0.71 14.81
CA SER A 126 21.03 -0.44 14.61
C SER A 126 20.94 -1.01 13.18
N LEU A 127 19.80 -0.89 12.54
CA LEU A 127 19.57 -1.32 11.14
C LEU A 127 19.97 -0.23 10.14
N TRP A 128 19.72 1.03 10.49
CA TRP A 128 19.91 2.20 9.63
C TRP A 128 20.21 3.43 10.52
N PRO A 129 21.47 3.91 10.58
CA PRO A 129 21.96 4.81 11.60
C PRO A 129 21.57 6.28 11.34
N HIS A 130 20.26 6.54 11.21
CA HIS A 130 19.71 7.88 11.01
C HIS A 130 18.62 8.19 12.03
N ALA A 131 18.59 9.43 12.50
CA ALA A 131 17.43 9.96 13.20
C ALA A 131 16.36 10.33 12.18
N PHE A 132 15.12 9.96 12.46
CA PHE A 132 14.00 10.26 11.56
C PHE A 132 12.69 10.44 12.30
N THR A 133 11.76 11.10 11.64
CA THR A 133 10.33 11.05 11.95
C THR A 133 9.58 10.80 10.67
N LEU A 134 8.80 9.71 10.62
CA LEU A 134 7.85 9.44 9.57
C LEU A 134 6.45 9.82 10.04
N ILE A 135 5.69 10.46 9.15
CA ILE A 135 4.28 10.76 9.36
C ILE A 135 3.50 10.17 8.17
N ALA A 136 2.53 9.32 8.46
CA ALA A 136 1.61 8.79 7.48
C ALA A 136 0.21 9.36 7.73
N ARG A 137 -0.35 10.08 6.74
CA ARG A 137 -1.70 10.63 6.78
C ARG A 137 -2.59 9.85 5.83
N PHE A 138 -3.76 9.47 6.34
CA PHE A 138 -4.79 8.78 5.57
C PHE A 138 -6.04 9.64 5.58
N LYS A 139 -6.47 10.08 4.40
CA LYS A 139 -7.77 10.70 4.21
C LYS A 139 -8.70 9.68 3.56
N LEU A 140 -9.71 9.26 4.30
CA LEU A 140 -10.55 8.10 4.00
C LEU A 140 -12.00 8.55 3.82
N GLY A 141 -12.50 8.45 2.62
CA GLY A 141 -13.86 8.79 2.21
C GLY A 141 -14.23 8.05 0.92
N GLU A 142 -14.96 8.71 0.03
CA GLU A 142 -15.21 8.21 -1.32
C GLU A 142 -13.92 8.06 -2.12
N GLU A 143 -12.89 8.82 -1.78
CA GLU A 143 -11.51 8.66 -2.21
C GLU A 143 -10.64 8.23 -1.03
N CYS A 144 -9.50 7.59 -1.31
CA CYS A 144 -8.49 7.26 -0.32
C CYS A 144 -7.19 7.96 -0.70
N GLU A 145 -6.73 8.88 0.15
CA GLU A 145 -5.42 9.50 0.01
C GLU A 145 -4.48 9.00 1.09
N ILE A 146 -3.27 8.62 0.69
CA ILE A 146 -2.19 8.19 1.59
C ILE A 146 -0.99 9.07 1.31
N GLU A 147 -0.51 9.81 2.31
CA GLU A 147 0.71 10.59 2.25
C GLU A 147 1.73 10.08 3.27
N LEU A 148 2.93 9.81 2.81
CA LEU A 148 4.11 9.57 3.64
C LEU A 148 4.99 10.81 3.62
N GLU A 149 5.23 11.38 4.79
CA GLU A 149 6.14 12.49 5.01
C GLU A 149 7.34 12.02 5.84
N SER A 150 8.54 12.31 5.36
CA SER A 150 9.81 11.78 5.88
C SER A 150 10.71 12.94 6.29
N HIS A 151 11.03 13.05 7.59
CA HIS A 151 11.84 14.12 8.19
C HIS A 151 13.16 13.58 8.69
N GLY A 152 14.24 14.32 8.47
CA GLY A 152 15.61 14.02 8.88
C GLY A 152 16.62 14.53 7.87
N ASP A 153 17.86 14.01 7.94
CA ASP A 153 18.94 14.33 7.01
C ASP A 153 19.45 13.02 6.38
N TYR A 154 18.83 12.59 5.28
CA TYR A 154 19.17 11.32 4.62
C TYR A 154 18.52 11.21 3.24
N GLN A 155 18.95 10.19 2.52
CA GLN A 155 18.28 9.68 1.33
C GLN A 155 17.69 8.30 1.64
N ALA A 156 16.47 8.05 1.16
CA ALA A 156 15.78 6.79 1.34
C ALA A 156 14.99 6.41 0.08
N THR A 157 14.95 5.13 -0.27
CA THR A 157 13.99 4.65 -1.26
C THR A 157 12.72 4.20 -0.57
N ALA A 158 11.57 4.42 -1.20
CA ALA A 158 10.28 4.14 -0.62
C ALA A 158 9.27 3.67 -1.67
N ALA A 159 8.25 2.95 -1.21
CA ALA A 159 7.06 2.67 -2.00
C ALA A 159 5.82 2.54 -1.08
N LEU A 160 4.69 2.98 -1.60
CA LEU A 160 3.37 2.62 -1.11
C LEU A 160 2.92 1.40 -1.93
N HIS A 161 3.13 0.20 -1.36
CA HIS A 161 3.04 -1.09 -2.05
C HIS A 161 1.59 -1.57 -2.14
N SER A 162 0.78 -0.86 -2.92
CA SER A 162 -0.67 -1.03 -2.96
C SER A 162 -1.11 -2.32 -3.66
N TYR A 163 -1.83 -3.19 -2.93
CA TYR A 163 -2.50 -4.38 -3.46
C TYR A 163 -3.96 -4.06 -3.74
N PHE A 164 -4.38 -4.17 -4.98
CA PHE A 164 -5.78 -3.93 -5.37
C PHE A 164 -6.54 -5.24 -5.53
N GLN A 165 -7.76 -5.27 -4.99
CA GLN A 165 -8.72 -6.35 -5.21
C GLN A 165 -9.30 -6.23 -6.61
N ILE A 166 -9.17 -7.28 -7.38
CA ILE A 166 -9.73 -7.41 -8.72
C ILE A 166 -10.56 -8.68 -8.83
N GLY A 167 -11.38 -8.78 -9.86
CA GLY A 167 -12.20 -9.97 -10.08
C GLY A 167 -11.42 -11.13 -10.67
N ASP A 168 -10.63 -10.87 -11.70
CA ASP A 168 -9.83 -11.87 -12.39
C ASP A 168 -8.65 -11.21 -13.13
N ILE A 169 -7.43 -11.63 -12.82
CA ILE A 169 -6.20 -11.07 -13.40
C ILE A 169 -6.14 -11.22 -14.93
N GLU A 170 -6.75 -12.26 -15.49
CA GLU A 170 -6.81 -12.48 -16.94
C GLU A 170 -7.70 -11.45 -17.66
N GLN A 171 -8.61 -10.79 -16.92
CA GLN A 171 -9.53 -9.77 -17.41
C GLN A 171 -9.14 -8.35 -17.02
N VAL A 172 -7.93 -8.17 -16.46
CA VAL A 172 -7.40 -6.88 -16.03
C VAL A 172 -6.43 -6.32 -17.06
N LYS A 173 -6.53 -5.01 -17.28
CA LYS A 173 -5.57 -4.22 -18.04
C LYS A 173 -5.18 -3.00 -17.22
N VAL A 174 -3.90 -2.66 -17.20
CA VAL A 174 -3.40 -1.45 -16.52
C VAL A 174 -2.84 -0.48 -17.53
N ALA A 175 -3.42 0.72 -17.61
CA ALA A 175 -2.95 1.84 -18.41
C ALA A 175 -2.15 2.83 -17.56
N GLY A 176 -1.36 3.71 -18.20
CA GLY A 176 -0.65 4.82 -17.55
C GLY A 176 0.64 4.44 -16.83
N LEU A 177 1.16 3.23 -17.04
CA LEU A 177 2.43 2.80 -16.44
C LEU A 177 3.65 3.45 -17.10
N GLY A 178 3.52 3.97 -18.32
CA GLY A 178 4.62 4.48 -19.13
C GLY A 178 5.26 3.41 -20.02
N VAL A 179 6.29 3.79 -20.76
CA VAL A 179 6.89 2.92 -21.78
C VAL A 179 8.14 2.18 -21.26
N PRO A 180 9.15 2.84 -20.68
CA PRO A 180 10.36 2.16 -20.22
C PRO A 180 10.14 1.53 -18.84
N TYR A 181 10.61 0.30 -18.69
CA TYR A 181 10.59 -0.39 -17.39
C TYR A 181 11.83 -1.27 -17.19
N ILE A 182 12.11 -1.58 -15.95
CA ILE A 182 13.10 -2.57 -15.51
C ILE A 182 12.34 -3.85 -15.14
N ASP A 183 12.65 -4.95 -15.81
CA ASP A 183 12.02 -6.25 -15.55
C ASP A 183 12.82 -7.02 -14.49
N LYS A 184 12.25 -7.13 -13.28
CA LYS A 184 12.90 -7.83 -12.16
C LYS A 184 12.88 -9.35 -12.34
N VAL A 185 11.89 -9.89 -13.03
CA VAL A 185 11.82 -11.33 -13.37
C VAL A 185 12.92 -11.69 -14.38
N ALA A 186 13.25 -10.76 -15.29
CA ALA A 186 14.34 -10.91 -16.26
C ALA A 186 15.70 -10.43 -15.72
N GLY A 187 15.92 -10.48 -14.42
CA GLY A 187 17.20 -10.13 -13.79
C GLY A 187 17.54 -8.64 -13.80
N GLY A 188 16.57 -7.75 -13.96
CA GLY A 188 16.76 -6.31 -13.99
C GLY A 188 17.05 -5.76 -15.40
N ALA A 189 16.70 -6.50 -16.45
CA ALA A 189 16.84 -6.04 -17.83
C ALA A 189 15.91 -4.84 -18.11
N GLU A 190 16.41 -3.86 -18.87
CA GLU A 190 15.59 -2.77 -19.39
C GLU A 190 14.72 -3.27 -20.55
N ALA A 191 13.45 -2.88 -20.55
CA ALA A 191 12.50 -3.23 -21.60
C ALA A 191 11.53 -2.07 -21.87
N LYS A 192 10.75 -2.21 -22.91
CA LYS A 192 9.74 -1.22 -23.31
C LYS A 192 8.43 -1.90 -23.67
N GLN A 193 7.33 -1.29 -23.27
CA GLN A 193 5.99 -1.72 -23.66
C GLN A 193 5.11 -0.47 -23.87
N THR A 194 4.34 -0.47 -24.95
CA THR A 194 3.35 0.57 -25.25
C THR A 194 1.95 0.01 -25.04
N GLY A 195 1.00 0.89 -24.71
CA GLY A 195 -0.39 0.51 -24.49
C GLY A 195 -0.63 -0.10 -23.12
N ASP A 196 -1.83 -0.68 -22.96
CA ASP A 196 -2.26 -1.29 -21.71
C ASP A 196 -1.45 -2.56 -21.40
N VAL A 197 -1.09 -2.72 -20.14
CA VAL A 197 -0.35 -3.89 -19.64
C VAL A 197 -1.33 -4.96 -19.19
N THR A 198 -1.10 -6.19 -19.65
CA THR A 198 -1.79 -7.42 -19.20
C THR A 198 -0.80 -8.29 -18.42
N PHE A 199 -1.33 -9.17 -17.58
CA PHE A 199 -0.54 -10.00 -16.67
C PHE A 199 -0.62 -11.47 -17.10
N ILE A 200 0.50 -11.98 -17.62
CA ILE A 200 0.65 -13.38 -18.01
C ILE A 200 1.82 -13.96 -17.21
N GLY A 201 1.52 -14.79 -16.20
CA GLY A 201 2.53 -15.30 -15.29
C GLY A 201 3.08 -14.24 -14.33
N GLN A 202 4.25 -14.54 -13.75
CA GLN A 202 4.90 -13.62 -12.81
C GLN A 202 5.27 -12.30 -13.51
N THR A 203 4.89 -11.20 -12.91
CA THR A 203 5.23 -9.84 -13.36
C THR A 203 5.81 -9.07 -12.19
N ASP A 204 6.98 -8.45 -12.39
CA ASP A 204 7.64 -7.56 -11.42
C ASP A 204 8.41 -6.51 -12.21
N ARG A 205 7.78 -5.35 -12.43
CA ARG A 205 8.27 -4.31 -13.32
C ARG A 205 8.30 -2.95 -12.63
N VAL A 206 9.43 -2.27 -12.73
CA VAL A 206 9.60 -0.89 -12.26
C VAL A 206 9.58 0.06 -13.47
N TYR A 207 8.49 0.80 -13.60
CA TYR A 207 8.31 1.80 -14.66
C TYR A 207 8.95 3.11 -14.22
N THR A 208 9.96 3.57 -14.94
CA THR A 208 10.81 4.72 -14.56
C THR A 208 10.37 6.06 -15.14
N GLN A 209 9.39 6.04 -16.04
CA GLN A 209 8.76 7.22 -16.64
C GLN A 209 7.23 7.04 -16.67
N PRO A 210 6.58 6.84 -15.51
CA PRO A 210 5.14 6.63 -15.46
C PRO A 210 4.38 7.92 -15.76
N GLU A 211 3.11 7.76 -16.15
CA GLU A 211 2.16 8.86 -16.19
C GLU A 211 1.76 9.29 -14.77
N ALA A 212 1.08 10.43 -14.64
CA ALA A 212 0.65 10.95 -13.36
C ALA A 212 -0.38 10.06 -12.65
N PHE A 213 -1.08 9.22 -13.39
CA PHE A 213 -2.03 8.24 -12.86
C PHE A 213 -2.04 6.97 -13.69
N SER A 214 -2.36 5.87 -13.03
CA SER A 214 -2.60 4.56 -13.64
C SER A 214 -4.07 4.19 -13.52
N LEU A 215 -4.58 3.43 -14.51
CA LEU A 215 -5.95 2.94 -14.56
C LEU A 215 -5.95 1.42 -14.53
N ILE A 216 -6.48 0.84 -13.46
CA ILE A 216 -6.71 -0.61 -13.37
C ILE A 216 -8.11 -0.87 -13.89
N LYS A 217 -8.20 -1.34 -15.14
CA LYS A 217 -9.46 -1.66 -15.83
C LYS A 217 -9.84 -3.10 -15.50
N ASP A 218 -10.78 -3.27 -14.60
CA ASP A 218 -11.26 -4.58 -14.10
C ASP A 218 -12.60 -4.92 -14.75
N ALA A 219 -12.53 -5.71 -15.81
CA ALA A 219 -13.74 -6.09 -16.56
C ALA A 219 -14.63 -7.07 -15.76
N ALA A 220 -14.05 -7.93 -14.93
CA ALA A 220 -14.80 -8.91 -14.16
C ALA A 220 -15.67 -8.25 -13.06
N LEU A 221 -15.20 -7.18 -12.42
CA LEU A 221 -15.98 -6.40 -11.44
C LEU A 221 -16.61 -5.14 -12.04
N GLN A 222 -16.54 -4.97 -13.37
CA GLN A 222 -17.12 -3.85 -14.11
C GLN A 222 -16.77 -2.48 -13.51
N ARG A 223 -15.49 -2.31 -13.14
CA ARG A 223 -14.99 -1.06 -12.56
C ARG A 223 -13.61 -0.70 -13.08
N THR A 224 -13.26 0.56 -12.92
CA THR A 224 -11.91 1.06 -13.07
C THR A 224 -11.43 1.64 -11.74
N ILE A 225 -10.26 1.22 -11.27
CA ILE A 225 -9.59 1.84 -10.12
C ILE A 225 -8.55 2.80 -10.68
N GLU A 226 -8.62 4.06 -10.27
CA GLU A 226 -7.64 5.09 -10.59
C GLU A 226 -6.62 5.19 -9.46
N VAL A 227 -5.35 5.19 -9.81
CA VAL A 227 -4.22 5.35 -8.90
C VAL A 227 -3.48 6.61 -9.30
N HIS A 228 -3.73 7.71 -8.60
CA HIS A 228 -3.07 9.00 -8.84
C HIS A 228 -1.80 9.09 -8.01
N HIS A 229 -0.66 9.21 -8.69
CA HIS A 229 0.67 9.20 -8.08
C HIS A 229 1.15 10.62 -7.84
N HIS A 230 1.62 10.90 -6.60
CA HIS A 230 2.14 12.20 -6.22
C HIS A 230 3.57 12.09 -5.69
N HIS A 231 4.45 12.97 -6.14
CA HIS A 231 5.87 13.00 -5.74
C HIS A 231 6.66 11.72 -6.04
N MET A 232 6.15 10.88 -6.93
CA MET A 232 6.80 9.63 -7.35
C MET A 232 7.98 9.87 -8.29
N SER A 233 8.83 8.87 -8.43
CA SER A 233 9.76 8.71 -9.55
C SER A 233 9.42 7.48 -10.38
N ASP A 234 8.80 6.49 -9.78
CA ASP A 234 8.52 5.20 -10.38
C ASP A 234 7.11 4.72 -10.02
N VAL A 235 6.59 3.82 -10.85
CA VAL A 235 5.42 3.00 -10.55
C VAL A 235 5.82 1.54 -10.73
N ILE A 236 5.47 0.70 -9.76
CA ILE A 236 5.79 -0.72 -9.81
C ILE A 236 4.50 -1.49 -10.11
N ALA A 237 4.55 -2.38 -11.09
CA ALA A 237 3.49 -3.33 -11.38
C ALA A 237 3.93 -4.74 -11.01
N TRP A 238 3.17 -5.39 -10.13
CA TRP A 238 3.51 -6.71 -9.63
C TRP A 238 2.30 -7.64 -9.56
N ASN A 239 2.54 -8.88 -9.99
CA ASN A 239 1.68 -10.03 -9.73
C ASN A 239 2.58 -11.27 -9.61
N PRO A 240 2.41 -12.11 -8.58
CA PRO A 240 3.29 -13.26 -8.36
C PRO A 240 3.14 -14.36 -9.42
N GLY A 241 2.02 -14.42 -10.13
CA GLY A 241 1.71 -15.56 -10.97
C GLY A 241 1.48 -16.83 -10.15
N VAL A 242 1.24 -17.94 -10.83
CA VAL A 242 0.86 -19.21 -10.18
C VAL A 242 2.01 -19.83 -9.37
N GLU A 243 3.21 -19.89 -9.92
CA GLU A 243 4.34 -20.59 -9.30
C GLU A 243 4.79 -19.89 -8.00
N LEU A 244 4.98 -18.59 -8.04
CA LEU A 244 5.38 -17.82 -6.88
C LEU A 244 4.29 -17.81 -5.81
N SER A 245 2.99 -17.68 -6.18
CA SER A 245 1.88 -17.79 -5.22
C SER A 245 1.90 -19.11 -4.48
N CYS A 246 2.11 -20.23 -5.17
CA CYS A 246 2.18 -21.54 -4.54
C CYS A 246 3.37 -21.72 -3.58
N SER A 247 4.45 -20.97 -3.80
CA SER A 247 5.65 -21.01 -2.93
C SER A 247 5.56 -20.09 -1.71
N MET A 248 4.62 -19.14 -1.69
CA MET A 248 4.47 -18.17 -0.62
C MET A 248 3.51 -18.68 0.46
N ALA A 249 4.01 -18.92 1.68
CA ALA A 249 3.20 -19.42 2.79
C ALA A 249 2.10 -18.45 3.24
N ASP A 250 2.31 -17.15 3.03
CA ASP A 250 1.39 -16.07 3.42
C ASP A 250 0.39 -15.66 2.33
N MET A 251 0.34 -16.40 1.21
CA MET A 251 -0.58 -16.17 0.10
C MET A 251 -1.34 -17.48 -0.25
N PRO A 252 -2.66 -17.44 -0.51
CA PRO A 252 -3.36 -18.56 -1.11
C PRO A 252 -2.76 -18.93 -2.48
N ASN A 253 -2.71 -20.22 -2.83
CA ASN A 253 -2.14 -20.67 -4.10
C ASN A 253 -2.77 -20.00 -5.33
N ASP A 254 -4.04 -19.60 -5.23
CA ASP A 254 -4.80 -18.88 -6.25
C ASP A 254 -4.93 -17.38 -6.00
N GLY A 255 -4.24 -16.87 -4.96
CA GLY A 255 -4.31 -15.45 -4.56
C GLY A 255 -3.93 -14.49 -5.69
N TYR A 256 -3.01 -14.90 -6.57
CA TYR A 256 -2.59 -14.11 -7.73
C TYR A 256 -3.75 -13.77 -8.69
N LYS A 257 -4.83 -14.58 -8.71
CA LYS A 257 -5.97 -14.38 -9.61
C LYS A 257 -6.78 -13.14 -9.27
N THR A 258 -6.82 -12.77 -8.00
CA THR A 258 -7.72 -11.72 -7.49
C THR A 258 -7.02 -10.48 -7.00
N MET A 259 -5.73 -10.32 -7.31
CA MET A 259 -4.97 -9.15 -6.92
C MET A 259 -4.07 -8.63 -8.04
N VAL A 260 -3.79 -7.35 -8.00
CA VAL A 260 -2.71 -6.71 -8.75
C VAL A 260 -2.09 -5.61 -7.90
N CYS A 261 -0.77 -5.48 -7.92
CA CYS A 261 -0.09 -4.33 -7.33
C CYS A 261 0.18 -3.29 -8.39
N VAL A 262 -0.17 -2.04 -8.06
CA VAL A 262 0.25 -0.83 -8.78
C VAL A 262 0.75 0.14 -7.72
N GLU A 263 2.05 0.22 -7.57
CA GLU A 263 2.70 0.84 -6.42
C GLU A 263 3.27 2.20 -6.78
N THR A 264 3.11 3.17 -5.90
CA THR A 264 3.70 4.50 -6.03
C THR A 264 5.06 4.52 -5.35
N GLY A 265 6.13 4.77 -6.10
CA GLY A 265 7.49 4.60 -5.60
C GLY A 265 8.44 5.79 -5.81
N ARG A 266 9.46 5.81 -4.98
CA ARG A 266 10.68 6.63 -5.10
C ARG A 266 11.87 5.68 -5.03
N VAL A 267 12.16 5.03 -6.15
CA VAL A 267 13.17 3.97 -6.26
C VAL A 267 14.36 4.44 -7.10
N SER A 268 14.14 4.85 -8.37
CA SER A 268 15.21 5.36 -9.24
C SER A 268 15.71 6.74 -8.80
N LYS A 269 14.84 7.54 -8.18
CA LYS A 269 15.19 8.84 -7.58
C LYS A 269 14.74 8.81 -6.12
N PRO A 270 15.64 8.59 -5.15
CA PRO A 270 15.29 8.48 -3.74
C PRO A 270 14.59 9.72 -3.17
N LEU A 271 13.89 9.54 -2.08
CA LEU A 271 13.45 10.64 -1.21
C LEU A 271 14.69 11.31 -0.62
N ILE A 272 14.71 12.63 -0.63
CA ILE A 272 15.77 13.45 -0.01
C ILE A 272 15.10 14.27 1.07
N ALA A 273 15.33 13.91 2.34
CA ALA A 273 14.95 14.70 3.49
C ALA A 273 16.18 15.52 3.92
N ALA A 274 16.02 16.82 4.14
CA ALA A 274 17.12 17.70 4.51
C ALA A 274 16.64 18.84 5.41
N GLY A 275 17.17 18.90 6.63
CA GLY A 275 16.85 19.93 7.61
C GLY A 275 15.35 19.98 7.93
N GLU A 276 14.75 21.14 7.75
CA GLU A 276 13.31 21.36 7.99
C GLU A 276 12.42 21.00 6.79
N GLN A 277 13.01 20.61 5.66
CA GLN A 277 12.26 20.23 4.46
C GLN A 277 12.05 18.73 4.41
N PRO A 278 10.82 18.23 4.67
CA PRO A 278 10.52 16.82 4.56
C PRO A 278 10.46 16.36 3.10
N ALA A 279 10.77 15.11 2.86
CA ALA A 279 10.46 14.46 1.60
C ALA A 279 9.05 13.84 1.66
N ARG A 280 8.34 13.82 0.53
CA ARG A 280 6.97 13.32 0.45
C ARG A 280 6.82 12.28 -0.66
N LEU A 281 5.93 11.32 -0.40
CA LEU A 281 5.41 10.37 -1.37
C LEU A 281 3.92 10.19 -1.07
N ALA A 282 3.05 10.32 -2.07
CA ALA A 282 1.63 10.20 -1.83
C ALA A 282 0.89 9.53 -2.99
N VAL A 283 -0.29 9.00 -2.71
CA VAL A 283 -1.17 8.36 -3.69
C VAL A 283 -2.62 8.65 -3.35
N THR A 284 -3.46 8.80 -4.38
CA THR A 284 -4.91 8.90 -4.24
C THR A 284 -5.58 7.78 -5.05
N PHE A 285 -6.44 7.02 -4.40
CA PHE A 285 -7.27 5.98 -5.05
C PHE A 285 -8.68 6.48 -5.27
N ARG A 286 -9.24 6.19 -6.44
CA ARG A 286 -10.63 6.42 -6.80
C ARG A 286 -11.19 5.18 -7.48
N THR A 287 -12.49 4.98 -7.37
CA THR A 287 -13.21 3.94 -8.12
C THR A 287 -14.24 4.56 -9.04
N ARG A 288 -14.38 3.99 -10.23
CA ARG A 288 -15.47 4.33 -11.17
C ARG A 288 -16.11 3.05 -11.68
N LYS A 289 -17.44 2.98 -11.68
CA LYS A 289 -18.18 1.93 -12.39
C LYS A 289 -17.98 2.12 -13.89
N ASN A 290 -17.73 1.04 -14.59
CA ASN A 290 -17.72 1.07 -16.04
C ASN A 290 -19.18 1.24 -16.53
N ALA A 291 -19.38 2.10 -17.54
CA ALA A 291 -20.66 2.35 -18.13
C ALA A 291 -21.15 1.14 -18.95
#